data_45abeee74efedb30fcf29ebd86c3a706
#
_entry.id   45abeee74efedb30fcf29ebd86c3a706
#
_cell.length_a   1.000
_cell.length_b   1.000
_cell.length_c   1.000
_cell.angle_alpha   90.00
_cell.angle_beta   90.00
_cell.angle_gamma   90.00
#
_symmetry.space_group_name_H-M   'P 1'
#
loop_
_entity.id
_entity.type
_entity.pdbx_description
1 polymer ?
#
loop_
_entity_poly.entity_id
_entity_poly.type
_entity_poly.pdbx_seq_one_letter_code
_entity_poly.pdbx_strand_id
1 'polypeptide(L)'
;MKTLILDSATNKLYVSLVIDENIVYETYTSSEKGHAKTIMVEIDKACKAGNINLINIDNVVVGIGPGSYTGVRMAVTVGKMLATMNENIKLYTISTLVLMASGMNGKVLSTIDARRGNCFGCIYDLESGSFVQNEGMYERVSLESNTYDSVVNENEFVVNPLKVIKWSSLVEEARTLVPNYLRDTEAERNLNA
;
A
#
# COMPACT_ATOMS: atom_id res chain seq x y z
N MET A 1 -8.30 10.30 -16.67
CA MET A 1 -7.59 10.44 -15.37
C MET A 1 -6.51 9.37 -15.28
N LYS A 2 -5.26 9.76 -14.97
CA LYS A 2 -4.09 8.87 -14.94
C LYS A 2 -3.63 8.73 -13.49
N THR A 3 -3.76 7.52 -12.94
CA THR A 3 -3.46 7.23 -11.55
C THR A 3 -2.36 6.19 -11.45
N LEU A 4 -1.25 6.55 -10.79
CA LEU A 4 -0.15 5.65 -10.44
C LEU A 4 -0.38 5.13 -9.02
N ILE A 5 -0.30 3.82 -8.81
CA ILE A 5 -0.43 3.19 -7.50
C ILE A 5 0.89 2.53 -7.13
N LEU A 6 1.39 2.78 -5.93
CA LEU A 6 2.66 2.27 -5.41
C LEU A 6 2.49 1.68 -4.01
N ASP A 7 2.94 0.46 -3.80
CA ASP A 7 3.13 -0.11 -2.47
C ASP A 7 4.43 -0.91 -2.41
N SER A 8 5.19 -0.75 -1.35
CA SER A 8 6.44 -1.48 -1.11
C SER A 8 6.57 -1.96 0.35
N ALA A 9 5.45 -2.03 1.06
CA ALA A 9 5.41 -2.38 2.48
C ALA A 9 5.61 -3.88 2.74
N THR A 10 5.38 -4.73 1.73
CA THR A 10 5.52 -6.18 1.80
C THR A 10 6.83 -6.67 1.16
N ASN A 11 6.97 -7.97 0.99
CA ASN A 11 8.05 -8.57 0.19
C ASN A 11 7.87 -8.40 -1.32
N LYS A 12 6.74 -7.82 -1.74
CA LYS A 12 6.45 -7.46 -3.14
C LYS A 12 6.41 -5.94 -3.28
N LEU A 13 7.07 -5.42 -4.31
CA LEU A 13 6.83 -4.08 -4.82
C LEU A 13 5.64 -4.15 -5.75
N TYR A 14 4.57 -3.49 -5.42
CA TYR A 14 3.41 -3.32 -6.27
C TYR A 14 3.45 -1.97 -6.99
N VAL A 15 3.30 -1.99 -8.31
CA VAL A 15 3.18 -0.80 -9.16
C VAL A 15 2.07 -1.04 -10.16
N SER A 16 1.13 -0.11 -10.25
CA SER A 16 0.08 -0.13 -11.27
C SER A 16 -0.16 1.27 -11.83
N LEU A 17 -0.48 1.35 -13.13
CA LEU A 17 -0.94 2.55 -13.79
C LEU A 17 -2.34 2.31 -14.36
N VAL A 18 -3.27 3.15 -13.94
CA VAL A 18 -4.66 3.16 -14.41
C VAL A 18 -4.90 4.42 -15.22
N ILE A 19 -5.41 4.29 -16.44
CA ILE A 19 -5.81 5.41 -17.30
C ILE A 19 -7.30 5.23 -17.65
N ASP A 20 -8.12 6.19 -17.24
CA ASP A 20 -9.57 6.20 -17.51
C ASP A 20 -10.23 4.84 -17.20
N GLU A 21 -10.00 4.35 -15.97
CA GLU A 21 -10.46 3.06 -15.44
C GLU A 21 -9.86 1.80 -16.08
N ASN A 22 -8.99 1.95 -17.08
CA ASN A 22 -8.28 0.83 -17.67
C ASN A 22 -6.91 0.64 -17.00
N ILE A 23 -6.64 -0.60 -16.55
CA ILE A 23 -5.33 -0.97 -16.01
C ILE A 23 -4.38 -1.16 -17.19
N VAL A 24 -3.49 -0.20 -17.42
CA VAL A 24 -2.54 -0.25 -18.57
C VAL A 24 -1.21 -0.88 -18.18
N TYR A 25 -0.91 -0.92 -16.88
CA TYR A 25 0.27 -1.58 -16.33
C TYR A 25 -0.01 -2.09 -14.92
N GLU A 26 0.46 -3.30 -14.61
CA GLU A 26 0.43 -3.85 -13.26
C GLU A 26 1.59 -4.83 -13.07
N THR A 27 2.26 -4.75 -11.93
CA THR A 27 3.35 -5.67 -11.59
C THR A 27 3.48 -5.90 -10.10
N TYR A 28 3.95 -7.10 -9.75
CA TYR A 28 4.33 -7.55 -8.41
C TYR A 28 5.79 -8.01 -8.47
N THR A 29 6.73 -7.13 -8.16
CA THR A 29 8.16 -7.46 -8.24
C THR A 29 8.69 -7.92 -6.88
N SER A 30 9.35 -9.07 -6.82
CA SER A 30 9.97 -9.58 -5.59
C SER A 30 11.07 -8.67 -5.06
N SER A 31 11.20 -8.60 -3.72
CA SER A 31 12.21 -7.80 -3.01
C SER A 31 13.66 -8.28 -3.16
N GLU A 32 13.91 -9.47 -3.75
CA GLU A 32 15.26 -10.04 -3.90
C GLU A 32 16.27 -9.10 -4.56
N LYS A 33 15.80 -8.18 -5.41
CA LYS A 33 16.62 -7.17 -6.09
C LYS A 33 16.68 -5.82 -5.36
N GLY A 34 16.01 -5.70 -4.22
CA GLY A 34 15.86 -4.45 -3.46
C GLY A 34 14.88 -3.48 -4.14
N HIS A 35 13.77 -3.18 -3.46
CA HIS A 35 12.70 -2.29 -3.99
C HIS A 35 13.24 -0.91 -4.43
N ALA A 36 14.25 -0.37 -3.74
CA ALA A 36 14.85 0.93 -4.06
C ALA A 36 15.44 1.02 -5.47
N LYS A 37 15.99 -0.08 -5.98
CA LYS A 37 16.58 -0.13 -7.33
C LYS A 37 15.52 -0.32 -8.41
N THR A 38 14.37 -0.91 -8.06
CA THR A 38 13.36 -1.34 -9.01
C THR A 38 12.18 -0.38 -9.12
N ILE A 39 11.82 0.35 -8.07
CA ILE A 39 10.61 1.19 -8.05
C ILE A 39 10.57 2.20 -9.21
N MET A 40 11.66 2.94 -9.45
CA MET A 40 11.72 3.91 -10.55
C MET A 40 11.73 3.24 -11.93
N VAL A 41 12.31 2.05 -12.02
CA VAL A 41 12.30 1.24 -13.26
C VAL A 41 10.88 0.78 -13.58
N GLU A 42 10.12 0.32 -12.58
CA GLU A 42 8.73 -0.10 -12.78
C GLU A 42 7.81 1.08 -13.09
N ILE A 43 8.04 2.26 -12.50
CA ILE A 43 7.33 3.49 -12.86
C ILE A 43 7.61 3.90 -14.32
N ASP A 44 8.86 3.82 -14.76
CA ASP A 44 9.23 4.11 -16.17
C ASP A 44 8.55 3.12 -17.14
N LYS A 45 8.52 1.83 -16.80
CA LYS A 45 7.78 0.82 -17.59
C LYS A 45 6.28 1.12 -17.64
N ALA A 46 5.68 1.51 -16.51
CA ALA A 46 4.28 1.88 -16.44
C ALA A 46 3.97 3.09 -17.33
N CYS A 47 4.80 4.13 -17.29
CA CYS A 47 4.67 5.31 -18.14
C CYS A 47 4.82 4.95 -19.63
N LYS A 48 5.77 4.08 -19.99
CA LYS A 48 5.94 3.59 -21.35
C LYS A 48 4.73 2.78 -21.84
N ALA A 49 4.20 1.89 -21.01
CA ALA A 49 3.01 1.11 -21.32
C ALA A 49 1.78 1.99 -21.55
N GLY A 50 1.63 3.06 -20.75
CA GLY A 50 0.57 4.04 -20.91
C GLY A 50 0.81 5.10 -21.99
N ASN A 51 1.98 5.08 -22.64
CA ASN A 51 2.42 6.11 -23.60
C ASN A 51 2.27 7.54 -23.03
N ILE A 52 2.69 7.74 -21.79
CA ILE A 52 2.65 9.03 -21.07
C ILE A 52 4.02 9.39 -20.49
N ASN A 53 4.22 10.67 -20.24
CA ASN A 53 5.32 11.13 -19.39
C ASN A 53 4.90 11.13 -17.92
N LEU A 54 5.84 10.92 -17.01
CA LEU A 54 5.63 10.92 -15.56
C LEU A 54 4.96 12.21 -15.07
N ILE A 55 5.29 13.37 -15.65
CA ILE A 55 4.70 14.67 -15.32
C ILE A 55 3.21 14.79 -15.71
N ASN A 56 2.71 13.89 -16.53
CA ASN A 56 1.31 13.86 -16.97
C ASN A 56 0.42 12.93 -16.13
N ILE A 57 0.94 12.40 -15.03
CA ILE A 57 0.15 11.68 -14.04
C ILE A 57 -0.72 12.71 -13.29
N ASP A 58 -1.99 12.37 -13.08
CA ASP A 58 -2.93 13.22 -12.35
C ASP A 58 -2.92 12.89 -10.84
N ASN A 59 -2.85 11.58 -10.50
CA ASN A 59 -2.90 11.11 -9.12
C ASN A 59 -1.81 10.08 -8.85
N VAL A 60 -1.27 10.12 -7.64
CA VAL A 60 -0.41 9.06 -7.07
C VAL A 60 -1.07 8.53 -5.80
N VAL A 61 -1.32 7.23 -5.74
CA VAL A 61 -1.79 6.52 -4.54
C VAL A 61 -0.63 5.75 -3.96
N VAL A 62 -0.33 5.95 -2.68
CA VAL A 62 0.75 5.22 -1.98
C VAL A 62 0.20 4.38 -0.84
N GLY A 63 0.64 3.13 -0.76
CA GLY A 63 0.48 2.33 0.44
C GLY A 63 1.33 2.91 1.57
N ILE A 64 0.67 3.19 2.71
CA ILE A 64 1.35 3.79 3.88
C ILE A 64 1.73 2.79 4.96
N GLY A 65 1.63 1.49 4.69
CA GLY A 65 1.81 0.43 5.67
C GLY A 65 0.48 0.00 6.30
N PRO A 66 0.53 -0.82 7.35
CA PRO A 66 1.72 -1.31 8.04
C PRO A 66 2.57 -2.27 7.19
N GLY A 67 3.80 -2.53 7.63
CA GLY A 67 4.69 -3.47 6.98
C GLY A 67 6.18 -3.20 7.22
N SER A 68 7.02 -3.54 6.24
CA SER A 68 8.46 -3.30 6.28
C SER A 68 8.76 -1.82 6.45
N TYR A 69 9.47 -1.46 7.52
CA TYR A 69 9.84 -0.06 7.82
C TYR A 69 10.53 0.65 6.65
N THR A 70 11.52 -0.01 6.04
CA THR A 70 12.23 0.54 4.87
C THR A 70 11.33 0.58 3.63
N GLY A 71 10.53 -0.47 3.44
CA GLY A 71 9.65 -0.59 2.29
C GLY A 71 8.59 0.52 2.28
N VAL A 72 7.83 0.69 3.36
CA VAL A 72 6.78 1.72 3.45
C VAL A 72 7.34 3.11 3.13
N ARG A 73 8.49 3.45 3.71
CA ARG A 73 9.15 4.74 3.48
C ARG A 73 9.48 5.00 2.03
N MET A 74 9.78 3.97 1.28
CA MET A 74 10.16 4.09 -0.13
C MET A 74 8.98 4.54 -0.98
N ALA A 75 7.84 3.84 -0.95
CA ALA A 75 6.65 4.24 -1.70
C ALA A 75 6.18 5.64 -1.30
N VAL A 76 6.13 5.92 0.01
CA VAL A 76 5.75 7.24 0.55
C VAL A 76 6.72 8.33 0.06
N THR A 77 8.04 8.09 0.09
CA THR A 77 9.03 9.09 -0.38
C THR A 77 8.87 9.39 -1.86
N VAL A 78 8.67 8.35 -2.69
CA VAL A 78 8.45 8.54 -4.14
C VAL A 78 7.15 9.31 -4.39
N GLY A 79 6.06 8.96 -3.72
CA GLY A 79 4.78 9.69 -3.84
C GLY A 79 4.90 11.17 -3.43
N LYS A 80 5.55 11.43 -2.29
CA LYS A 80 5.83 12.82 -1.82
C LYS A 80 6.69 13.58 -2.82
N MET A 81 7.73 12.96 -3.36
CA MET A 81 8.61 13.57 -4.35
C MET A 81 7.81 13.98 -5.60
N LEU A 82 6.99 13.07 -6.15
CA LEU A 82 6.20 13.35 -7.35
C LEU A 82 5.21 14.50 -7.11
N ALA A 83 4.46 14.48 -6.01
CA ALA A 83 3.51 15.52 -5.68
C ALA A 83 4.16 16.87 -5.32
N THR A 84 5.41 16.86 -4.81
CA THR A 84 6.13 18.09 -4.49
C THR A 84 6.78 18.72 -5.74
N MET A 85 7.22 17.87 -6.69
CA MET A 85 7.84 18.33 -7.94
C MET A 85 6.81 18.87 -8.95
N ASN A 86 5.57 18.43 -8.86
CA ASN A 86 4.49 18.88 -9.73
C ASN A 86 3.20 19.04 -8.93
N GLU A 87 2.79 20.28 -8.67
CA GLU A 87 1.60 20.64 -7.89
C GLU A 87 0.27 20.19 -8.54
N ASN A 88 0.28 19.80 -9.81
CA ASN A 88 -0.89 19.22 -10.47
C ASN A 88 -1.10 17.73 -10.07
N ILE A 89 -0.09 17.07 -9.52
CA ILE A 89 -0.20 15.69 -9.06
C ILE A 89 -0.80 15.66 -7.65
N LYS A 90 -1.98 15.06 -7.52
CA LYS A 90 -2.61 14.83 -6.22
C LYS A 90 -2.07 13.55 -5.59
N LEU A 91 -1.69 13.63 -4.32
CA LEU A 91 -1.23 12.48 -3.53
C LEU A 91 -2.39 11.90 -2.71
N TYR A 92 -2.54 10.59 -2.77
CA TYR A 92 -3.50 9.82 -1.99
C TYR A 92 -2.79 8.73 -1.21
N THR A 93 -3.40 8.28 -0.14
CA THR A 93 -2.90 7.18 0.69
C THR A 93 -3.93 6.07 0.83
N ILE A 94 -3.43 4.85 1.05
CA ILE A 94 -4.24 3.70 1.41
C ILE A 94 -3.47 2.83 2.41
N SER A 95 -4.17 2.18 3.34
CA SER A 95 -3.56 1.12 4.14
C SER A 95 -3.07 -0.02 3.24
N THR A 96 -1.86 -0.52 3.47
CA THR A 96 -1.32 -1.70 2.77
C THR A 96 -2.21 -2.93 2.99
N LEU A 97 -2.78 -3.10 4.19
CA LEU A 97 -3.69 -4.22 4.48
C LEU A 97 -4.99 -4.13 3.64
N VAL A 98 -5.54 -2.92 3.46
CA VAL A 98 -6.72 -2.70 2.61
C VAL A 98 -6.38 -2.88 1.14
N LEU A 99 -5.22 -2.40 0.69
CA LEU A 99 -4.72 -2.63 -0.66
C LEU A 99 -4.61 -4.13 -0.97
N MET A 100 -4.01 -4.92 -0.08
CA MET A 100 -3.90 -6.38 -0.24
C MET A 100 -5.27 -7.07 -0.29
N ALA A 101 -6.24 -6.61 0.52
CA ALA A 101 -7.59 -7.15 0.54
C ALA A 101 -8.40 -6.81 -0.72
N SER A 102 -8.04 -5.76 -1.46
CA SER A 102 -8.86 -5.14 -2.51
C SER A 102 -9.31 -6.08 -3.64
N GLY A 103 -8.55 -7.13 -3.94
CA GLY A 103 -8.88 -8.13 -4.97
C GLY A 103 -9.92 -9.16 -4.55
N MET A 104 -10.33 -9.16 -3.27
CA MET A 104 -11.28 -10.10 -2.71
C MET A 104 -12.70 -9.52 -2.64
N ASN A 105 -13.64 -10.25 -2.02
CA ASN A 105 -15.00 -9.80 -1.74
C ASN A 105 -15.39 -10.15 -0.30
N GLY A 106 -16.44 -9.49 0.22
CA GLY A 106 -16.93 -9.68 1.58
C GLY A 106 -15.96 -9.17 2.64
N LYS A 107 -15.96 -9.80 3.81
CA LYS A 107 -15.09 -9.49 4.94
C LYS A 107 -13.76 -10.21 4.81
N VAL A 108 -12.68 -9.48 4.67
CA VAL A 108 -11.35 -10.03 4.40
C VAL A 108 -10.44 -9.81 5.60
N LEU A 109 -9.90 -10.90 6.13
CA LEU A 109 -8.78 -10.86 7.05
C LEU A 109 -7.51 -10.63 6.26
N SER A 110 -6.87 -9.49 6.46
CA SER A 110 -5.59 -9.14 5.84
C SER A 110 -4.48 -9.13 6.89
N THR A 111 -3.38 -9.84 6.65
CA THR A 111 -2.29 -9.98 7.63
C THR A 111 -0.90 -9.81 6.99
N ILE A 112 0.02 -9.21 7.77
CA ILE A 112 1.45 -9.13 7.47
C ILE A 112 2.21 -9.63 8.70
N ASP A 113 3.19 -10.49 8.54
CA ASP A 113 3.96 -11.05 9.65
C ASP A 113 4.72 -9.95 10.42
N ALA A 114 4.45 -9.83 11.72
CA ALA A 114 5.13 -8.92 12.63
C ALA A 114 6.15 -9.63 13.55
N ARG A 115 6.43 -10.91 13.25
CA ARG A 115 7.32 -11.83 13.98
C ARG A 115 6.82 -12.22 15.37
N ARG A 116 7.43 -13.30 15.93
CA ARG A 116 7.16 -13.80 17.29
C ARG A 116 5.68 -14.13 17.54
N GLY A 117 4.98 -14.69 16.55
CA GLY A 117 3.56 -15.04 16.66
C GLY A 117 2.59 -13.87 16.50
N ASN A 118 3.09 -12.65 16.28
CA ASN A 118 2.28 -11.47 16.02
C ASN A 118 2.13 -11.21 14.51
N CYS A 119 1.06 -10.51 14.16
CA CYS A 119 0.85 -9.95 12.81
C CYS A 119 0.35 -8.50 12.90
N PHE A 120 0.69 -7.70 11.90
CA PHE A 120 -0.12 -6.55 11.56
C PHE A 120 -1.34 -7.07 10.82
N GLY A 121 -2.53 -6.66 11.18
CA GLY A 121 -3.72 -7.16 10.54
C GLY A 121 -4.95 -6.29 10.74
N CYS A 122 -5.96 -6.57 9.95
CA CYS A 122 -7.30 -6.01 10.05
C CYS A 122 -8.32 -6.99 9.47
N ILE A 123 -9.60 -6.78 9.77
CA ILE A 123 -10.70 -7.33 8.99
C ILE A 123 -11.42 -6.16 8.33
N TYR A 124 -11.40 -6.15 6.98
CA TYR A 124 -11.99 -5.09 6.19
C TYR A 124 -13.18 -5.63 5.38
N ASP A 125 -14.31 -4.97 5.49
CA ASP A 125 -15.50 -5.29 4.71
C ASP A 125 -15.45 -4.51 3.38
N LEU A 126 -15.29 -5.24 2.30
CA LEU A 126 -15.17 -4.70 0.95
C LEU A 126 -16.49 -4.23 0.35
N GLU A 127 -17.63 -4.58 0.95
CA GLU A 127 -18.95 -4.10 0.52
C GLU A 127 -19.24 -2.72 1.11
N SER A 128 -19.07 -2.59 2.42
CA SER A 128 -19.28 -1.31 3.13
C SER A 128 -18.09 -0.35 2.99
N GLY A 129 -16.89 -0.84 2.66
CA GLY A 129 -15.67 -0.05 2.61
C GLY A 129 -15.21 0.40 4.01
N SER A 130 -15.39 -0.44 5.04
CA SER A 130 -15.09 -0.10 6.42
C SER A 130 -14.39 -1.24 7.18
N PHE A 131 -13.71 -0.87 8.27
CA PHE A 131 -13.10 -1.85 9.15
C PHE A 131 -14.15 -2.53 10.04
N VAL A 132 -14.19 -3.86 10.02
CA VAL A 132 -14.86 -4.71 11.01
C VAL A 132 -13.98 -4.86 12.24
N GLN A 133 -12.69 -5.10 12.01
CA GLN A 133 -11.62 -5.05 13.02
C GLN A 133 -10.58 -4.04 12.53
N ASN A 134 -10.32 -3.00 13.30
CA ASN A 134 -9.36 -1.95 12.94
C ASN A 134 -7.97 -2.55 12.71
N GLU A 135 -7.16 -1.86 11.90
CA GLU A 135 -5.77 -2.23 11.74
C GLU A 135 -4.98 -2.04 13.03
N GLY A 136 -4.12 -3.01 13.31
CA GLY A 136 -3.33 -3.04 14.54
C GLY A 136 -2.28 -4.15 14.51
N MET A 137 -1.51 -4.23 15.59
CA MET A 137 -0.66 -5.37 15.86
C MET A 137 -1.39 -6.32 16.80
N TYR A 138 -1.56 -7.56 16.40
CA TYR A 138 -2.32 -8.59 17.10
C TYR A 138 -1.49 -9.87 17.27
N GLU A 139 -1.81 -10.66 18.29
CA GLU A 139 -1.46 -12.08 18.26
C GLU A 139 -2.24 -12.75 17.12
N ARG A 140 -1.56 -13.45 16.24
CA ARG A 140 -2.14 -14.04 15.03
C ARG A 140 -3.35 -14.93 15.36
N VAL A 141 -3.23 -15.80 16.34
CA VAL A 141 -4.31 -16.74 16.74
C VAL A 141 -5.56 -15.98 17.21
N SER A 142 -5.39 -14.88 17.95
CA SER A 142 -6.50 -14.05 18.41
C SER A 142 -7.23 -13.37 17.24
N LEU A 143 -6.51 -12.86 16.27
CA LEU A 143 -7.10 -12.20 15.10
C LEU A 143 -7.82 -13.22 14.18
N GLU A 144 -7.23 -14.38 13.95
CA GLU A 144 -7.78 -15.47 13.13
C GLU A 144 -9.03 -16.11 13.74
N SER A 145 -9.29 -15.93 15.04
CA SER A 145 -10.52 -16.42 15.70
C SER A 145 -11.79 -15.62 15.38
N ASN A 146 -11.66 -14.47 14.71
CA ASN A 146 -12.80 -13.64 14.32
C ASN A 146 -13.50 -14.20 13.07
N THR A 147 -14.69 -13.66 12.78
CA THR A 147 -15.47 -14.06 11.59
C THR A 147 -15.07 -13.24 10.37
N TYR A 148 -14.69 -13.93 9.30
CA TYR A 148 -14.36 -13.35 8.00
C TYR A 148 -14.69 -14.36 6.88
N ASP A 149 -14.78 -13.88 5.64
CA ASP A 149 -15.13 -14.71 4.48
C ASP A 149 -13.89 -15.24 3.76
N SER A 150 -12.79 -14.49 3.80
CA SER A 150 -11.54 -14.86 3.15
C SER A 150 -10.33 -14.24 3.86
N VAL A 151 -9.13 -14.77 3.55
CA VAL A 151 -7.87 -14.32 4.12
C VAL A 151 -6.85 -14.02 3.03
N VAL A 152 -6.07 -12.95 3.22
CA VAL A 152 -4.90 -12.61 2.41
C VAL A 152 -3.70 -12.33 3.31
N ASN A 153 -2.51 -12.57 2.79
CA ASN A 153 -1.26 -12.29 3.47
C ASN A 153 -0.22 -11.68 2.51
N GLU A 154 0.90 -11.24 3.04
CA GLU A 154 1.97 -10.58 2.27
C GLU A 154 2.58 -11.42 1.16
N ASN A 155 2.39 -12.74 1.15
CA ASN A 155 2.92 -13.65 0.13
C ASN A 155 1.91 -13.86 -1.00
N GLU A 156 0.61 -13.90 -0.66
CA GLU A 156 -0.49 -14.19 -1.59
C GLU A 156 -1.58 -13.14 -1.47
N PHE A 157 -1.61 -12.22 -2.41
CA PHE A 157 -2.68 -11.24 -2.58
C PHE A 157 -2.76 -10.80 -4.04
N VAL A 158 -3.95 -10.37 -4.42
CA VAL A 158 -4.24 -9.76 -5.71
C VAL A 158 -4.87 -8.39 -5.43
N VAL A 159 -4.40 -7.37 -6.11
CA VAL A 159 -4.92 -6.01 -5.96
C VAL A 159 -6.01 -5.75 -6.99
N ASN A 160 -7.05 -5.03 -6.60
CA ASN A 160 -7.98 -4.40 -7.52
C ASN A 160 -7.71 -2.89 -7.55
N PRO A 161 -7.00 -2.37 -8.58
CA PRO A 161 -6.60 -0.97 -8.64
C PRO A 161 -7.76 0.00 -8.55
N LEU A 162 -8.92 -0.33 -9.11
CA LEU A 162 -10.09 0.56 -9.09
C LEU A 162 -10.68 0.69 -7.68
N LYS A 163 -10.72 -0.42 -6.92
CA LYS A 163 -11.11 -0.38 -5.51
C LYS A 163 -10.09 0.39 -4.67
N VAL A 164 -8.77 0.22 -4.93
CA VAL A 164 -7.71 0.98 -4.27
C VAL A 164 -7.89 2.47 -4.49
N ILE A 165 -8.14 2.92 -5.72
CA ILE A 165 -8.40 4.33 -6.03
C ILE A 165 -9.65 4.82 -5.27
N LYS A 166 -10.73 4.04 -5.27
CA LYS A 166 -11.99 4.38 -4.61
C LYS A 166 -11.84 4.58 -3.10
N TRP A 167 -11.01 3.77 -2.43
CA TRP A 167 -10.85 3.80 -0.96
C TRP A 167 -9.61 4.58 -0.50
N SER A 168 -8.86 5.17 -1.42
CA SER A 168 -7.74 6.02 -1.06
C SER A 168 -8.22 7.38 -0.54
N SER A 169 -7.44 7.96 0.37
CA SER A 169 -7.70 9.24 0.99
C SER A 169 -6.76 10.31 0.47
N LEU A 170 -7.28 11.48 0.09
CA LEU A 170 -6.48 12.61 -0.36
C LEU A 170 -5.56 13.12 0.77
N VAL A 171 -4.33 13.39 0.44
CA VAL A 171 -3.34 14.03 1.32
C VAL A 171 -3.36 15.54 1.04
N GLU A 172 -3.74 16.34 2.03
CA GLU A 172 -3.80 17.79 1.88
C GLU A 172 -2.41 18.41 1.71
N GLU A 173 -1.44 17.96 2.49
CA GLU A 173 -0.07 18.43 2.45
C GLU A 173 0.92 17.27 2.31
N ALA A 174 1.45 17.06 1.10
CA ALA A 174 2.35 15.95 0.80
C ALA A 174 3.60 15.91 1.70
N ARG A 175 4.12 17.09 2.12
CA ARG A 175 5.35 17.16 2.94
C ARG A 175 5.18 16.59 4.34
N THR A 176 3.98 16.68 4.92
CA THR A 176 3.69 16.21 6.28
C THR A 176 3.33 14.72 6.34
N LEU A 177 3.09 14.07 5.18
CA LEU A 177 2.75 12.66 5.15
C LEU A 177 3.84 11.81 5.81
N VAL A 178 3.42 10.99 6.77
CA VAL A 178 4.24 9.97 7.43
C VAL A 178 3.62 8.59 7.24
N PRO A 179 4.43 7.51 7.20
CA PRO A 179 3.93 6.15 7.17
C PRO A 179 3.10 5.80 8.42
N ASN A 180 2.22 4.83 8.29
CA ASN A 180 1.47 4.26 9.41
C ASN A 180 2.35 3.25 10.17
N TYR A 181 3.03 3.72 11.20
CA TYR A 181 3.86 2.89 12.07
C TYR A 181 3.01 2.34 13.21
N LEU A 182 2.49 1.12 13.08
CA LEU A 182 1.74 0.43 14.14
C LEU A 182 2.65 -0.14 15.24
N ARG A 183 3.96 0.04 15.13
CA ARG A 183 4.95 -0.42 16.10
C ARG A 183 6.08 0.58 16.18
N ASP A 184 6.43 0.98 17.40
CA ASP A 184 7.63 1.77 17.66
C ASP A 184 8.88 1.05 17.13
N THR A 185 9.83 1.80 16.63
CA THR A 185 11.12 1.25 16.24
C THR A 185 11.84 0.66 17.45
N GLU A 186 12.80 -0.24 17.19
CA GLU A 186 13.61 -0.83 18.27
C GLU A 186 14.40 0.24 19.04
N ALA A 187 14.81 1.32 18.35
CA ALA A 187 15.48 2.47 18.93
C ALA A 187 14.54 3.27 19.85
N GLU A 188 13.31 3.55 19.44
CA GLU A 188 12.32 4.25 20.25
C GLU A 188 11.93 3.45 21.50
N ARG A 189 11.78 2.14 21.37
CA ARG A 189 11.50 1.26 22.53
C ARG A 189 12.65 1.23 23.54
N ASN A 190 13.90 1.25 23.05
CA ASN A 190 15.07 1.26 23.93
C ASN A 190 15.29 2.62 24.63
N LEU A 191 14.73 3.72 24.09
CA LEU A 191 14.76 5.04 24.72
C LEU A 191 13.70 5.18 25.82
N ASN A 192 12.62 4.36 25.77
CA ASN A 192 11.51 4.38 26.71
C ASN A 192 11.57 3.26 27.75
N ALA A 193 12.63 2.44 27.76
CA ALA A 193 12.89 1.37 28.72
C ALA A 193 13.95 1.78 29.74
#